data_277e12330a3fe5e3036b43a5de398788
#
_entry.id   277e12330a3fe5e3036b43a5de398788
#
_cell.length_a   1.000
_cell.length_b   1.000
_cell.length_c   1.000
_cell.angle_alpha   90.00
_cell.angle_beta   90.00
_cell.angle_gamma   90.00
#
_symmetry.space_group_name_H-M   'P 1'
#
loop_
_entity.id
_entity.type
_entity.pdbx_description
1 polymer ?
#
loop_
_entity_poly.entity_id
_entity_poly.type
_entity_poly.pdbx_seq_one_letter_code
_entity_poly.pdbx_strand_id
1 'polypeptide(L)'
;MKNIRANTLYLVLIFLVLPLQNFAQVKTSTDRRTFSEKIFFGGALGLSIGDITQIDIIPVAGIWVIPQWSVGVTGRYSYYSHKGYFFGGPSQPYRTHILGYSAYTQVLPIPDFSEVTPLKIKGGIMFHAEYERLFLDRRMVDPTAINQTGKTWVELYLLGVGYRQRLGDRAALNIMMLWELSESKFSPYPQNPMLRVNFTVQLK
;
A
#
# COMPACT_ATOMS: atom_id res chain seq x y z
N MET A 1 20.62 26.44 2.96
CA MET A 1 19.55 25.43 3.15
C MET A 1 19.70 24.15 2.31
N LYS A 2 20.70 23.98 1.44
CA LYS A 2 20.91 22.78 0.59
C LYS A 2 21.51 21.56 1.31
N ASN A 3 22.26 21.75 2.38
CA ASN A 3 23.01 20.68 3.02
C ASN A 3 22.20 19.82 4.02
N ILE A 4 21.06 20.31 4.50
CA ILE A 4 20.20 19.56 5.45
C ILE A 4 19.53 18.38 4.73
N ARG A 5 19.12 18.56 3.47
CA ARG A 5 18.44 17.49 2.69
C ARG A 5 19.36 16.30 2.37
N ALA A 6 20.64 16.55 2.07
CA ALA A 6 21.60 15.48 1.82
C ALA A 6 21.88 14.64 3.07
N ASN A 7 22.06 15.29 4.22
CA ASN A 7 22.32 14.59 5.48
C ASN A 7 21.10 13.77 5.96
N THR A 8 19.88 14.24 5.74
CA THR A 8 18.69 13.48 6.06
C THR A 8 18.55 12.24 5.16
N LEU A 9 18.88 12.36 3.88
CA LEU A 9 18.89 11.23 2.94
C LEU A 9 19.92 10.16 3.33
N TYR A 10 21.12 10.56 3.75
CA TYR A 10 22.16 9.64 4.24
C TYR A 10 21.72 8.95 5.54
N LEU A 11 21.10 9.67 6.47
CA LEU A 11 20.56 9.09 7.71
C LEU A 11 19.48 8.04 7.43
N VAL A 12 18.57 8.31 6.52
CA VAL A 12 17.51 7.36 6.10
C VAL A 12 18.16 6.15 5.42
N LEU A 13 19.16 6.34 4.57
CA LEU A 13 19.89 5.25 3.90
C LEU A 13 20.65 4.38 4.90
N ILE A 14 21.31 4.98 5.88
CA ILE A 14 22.03 4.28 6.96
C ILE A 14 21.03 3.49 7.83
N PHE A 15 19.88 4.07 8.17
CA PHE A 15 18.83 3.40 8.94
C PHE A 15 18.20 2.22 8.18
N LEU A 16 18.20 2.29 6.84
CA LEU A 16 17.72 1.20 5.97
C LEU A 16 18.74 0.06 5.85
N VAL A 17 20.05 0.37 5.94
CA VAL A 17 21.15 -0.60 5.79
C VAL A 17 21.51 -1.29 7.11
N LEU A 18 21.40 -0.60 8.25
CA LEU A 18 21.73 -1.16 9.57
C LEU A 18 20.95 -2.45 9.92
N PRO A 19 19.64 -2.60 9.66
CA PRO A 19 18.95 -3.85 9.93
C PRO A 19 19.38 -5.02 9.02
N LEU A 20 19.93 -4.76 7.83
CA LEU A 20 20.34 -5.83 6.93
C LEU A 20 21.45 -6.71 7.49
N GLN A 21 22.31 -6.17 8.36
CA GLN A 21 23.40 -6.94 8.99
C GLN A 21 22.87 -7.93 10.04
N ASN A 22 21.76 -7.62 10.71
CA ASN A 22 21.15 -8.50 11.69
C ASN A 22 20.29 -9.61 11.04
N PHE A 23 19.80 -9.40 9.81
CA PHE A 23 19.07 -10.44 9.06
C PHE A 23 19.99 -11.56 8.56
N ALA A 24 21.32 -11.34 8.48
CA ALA A 24 22.28 -12.38 8.10
C ALA A 24 22.42 -13.49 9.16
N GLN A 25 21.96 -13.28 10.39
CA GLN A 25 21.98 -14.30 11.48
C GLN A 25 20.65 -15.01 11.69
N VAL A 26 19.58 -14.59 11.01
CA VAL A 26 18.36 -15.40 10.96
C VAL A 26 18.71 -16.67 10.23
N LYS A 27 18.67 -17.83 10.94
CA LYS A 27 18.82 -19.18 10.38
C LYS A 27 18.20 -19.17 8.98
N THR A 28 19.05 -19.23 7.96
CA THR A 28 18.63 -19.43 6.59
C THR A 28 18.05 -20.84 6.52
N SER A 29 16.80 -20.98 6.97
CA SER A 29 16.03 -22.17 6.66
C SER A 29 15.95 -22.14 5.14
N THR A 30 16.65 -23.06 4.49
CA THR A 30 16.58 -23.24 3.03
C THR A 30 15.10 -23.23 2.67
N ASP A 31 14.65 -22.20 1.97
CA ASP A 31 13.25 -22.06 1.57
C ASP A 31 12.90 -23.22 0.65
N ARG A 32 12.33 -24.29 1.22
CA ARG A 32 11.98 -25.52 0.50
C ARG A 32 10.68 -25.40 -0.29
N ARG A 33 10.03 -24.21 -0.28
CA ARG A 33 8.82 -23.98 -1.03
C ARG A 33 9.09 -24.09 -2.52
N THR A 34 8.21 -24.76 -3.25
CA THR A 34 8.20 -24.78 -4.70
C THR A 34 7.92 -23.36 -5.24
N PHE A 35 8.22 -23.10 -6.48
CA PHE A 35 7.97 -21.79 -7.10
C PHE A 35 6.50 -21.40 -6.99
N SER A 36 5.58 -22.35 -7.22
CA SER A 36 4.13 -22.11 -7.08
C SER A 36 3.74 -21.71 -5.66
N GLU A 37 4.31 -22.35 -4.66
CA GLU A 37 4.04 -22.03 -3.25
C GLU A 37 4.56 -20.66 -2.82
N LYS A 38 5.44 -20.04 -3.60
CA LYS A 38 5.90 -18.68 -3.36
C LYS A 38 4.95 -17.62 -3.89
N ILE A 39 4.11 -17.97 -4.87
CA ILE A 39 3.17 -17.04 -5.49
C ILE A 39 1.93 -16.89 -4.63
N PHE A 40 1.46 -15.69 -4.48
CA PHE A 40 0.20 -15.39 -3.83
C PHE A 40 -0.62 -14.38 -4.63
N PHE A 41 -1.93 -14.51 -4.50
CA PHE A 41 -2.91 -13.59 -5.06
C PHE A 41 -3.83 -13.11 -3.94
N GLY A 42 -4.48 -12.00 -4.18
CA GLY A 42 -5.42 -11.47 -3.23
C GLY A 42 -6.06 -10.17 -3.68
N GLY A 43 -6.49 -9.40 -2.72
CA GLY A 43 -7.03 -8.08 -3.00
C GLY A 43 -7.64 -7.41 -1.78
N ALA A 44 -8.08 -6.18 -2.01
CA ALA A 44 -8.87 -5.41 -1.08
C ALA A 44 -10.13 -4.89 -1.77
N LEU A 45 -11.19 -4.78 -0.98
CA LEU A 45 -12.43 -4.10 -1.36
C LEU A 45 -12.63 -2.93 -0.41
N GLY A 46 -12.91 -1.75 -0.95
CA GLY A 46 -13.29 -0.57 -0.20
C GLY A 46 -14.70 -0.15 -0.57
N LEU A 47 -15.49 0.21 0.43
CA LEU A 47 -16.85 0.71 0.23
C LEU A 47 -17.08 1.86 1.20
N SER A 48 -17.43 3.04 0.66
CA SER A 48 -17.92 4.18 1.40
C SER A 48 -19.26 4.61 0.81
N ILE A 49 -20.27 4.81 1.64
CA ILE A 49 -21.61 5.22 1.23
C ILE A 49 -22.04 6.39 2.10
N GLY A 50 -22.47 7.47 1.44
CA GLY A 50 -22.93 8.69 2.10
C GLY A 50 -23.08 9.82 1.10
N ASP A 51 -22.61 11.00 1.47
CA ASP A 51 -22.46 12.13 0.53
C ASP A 51 -21.40 11.83 -0.51
N ILE A 52 -20.38 11.05 -0.11
CA ILE A 52 -19.38 10.45 -0.98
C ILE A 52 -19.68 8.95 -1.07
N THR A 53 -19.88 8.46 -2.29
CA THR A 53 -19.92 7.03 -2.59
C THR A 53 -18.64 6.66 -3.30
N GLN A 54 -17.86 5.76 -2.69
CA GLN A 54 -16.63 5.25 -3.26
C GLN A 54 -16.61 3.73 -3.19
N ILE A 55 -16.27 3.10 -4.30
CA ILE A 55 -16.13 1.65 -4.43
C ILE A 55 -14.72 1.39 -4.96
N ASP A 56 -13.89 0.73 -4.18
CA ASP A 56 -12.52 0.36 -4.56
C ASP A 56 -12.40 -1.14 -4.75
N ILE A 57 -11.77 -1.54 -5.83
CA ILE A 57 -11.37 -2.92 -6.13
C ILE A 57 -9.87 -2.92 -6.38
N ILE A 58 -9.12 -3.62 -5.55
CA ILE A 58 -7.66 -3.61 -5.57
C ILE A 58 -7.15 -5.07 -5.63
N PRO A 59 -7.07 -5.68 -6.82
CA PRO A 59 -6.42 -6.98 -6.98
C PRO A 59 -4.93 -6.88 -6.66
N VAL A 60 -4.39 -7.93 -6.04
CA VAL A 60 -3.00 -8.04 -5.60
C VAL A 60 -2.41 -9.34 -6.14
N ALA A 61 -1.19 -9.29 -6.65
CA ALA A 61 -0.39 -10.46 -7.00
C ALA A 61 1.04 -10.26 -6.52
N GLY A 62 1.68 -11.31 -6.01
CA GLY A 62 3.05 -11.19 -5.53
C GLY A 62 3.75 -12.53 -5.36
N ILE A 63 5.03 -12.44 -5.04
CA ILE A 63 5.89 -13.59 -4.82
C ILE A 63 6.75 -13.38 -3.57
N TRP A 64 6.90 -14.42 -2.78
CA TRP A 64 7.86 -14.49 -1.69
C TRP A 64 9.26 -14.75 -2.27
N VAL A 65 10.15 -13.76 -2.17
CA VAL A 65 11.56 -13.91 -2.56
C VAL A 65 12.28 -14.81 -1.56
N ILE A 66 12.06 -14.53 -0.28
CA ILE A 66 12.44 -15.36 0.87
C ILE A 66 11.25 -15.41 1.84
N PRO A 67 11.23 -16.27 2.87
CA PRO A 67 10.10 -16.39 3.79
C PRO A 67 9.62 -15.09 4.45
N GLN A 68 10.52 -14.11 4.58
CA GLN A 68 10.26 -12.84 5.25
C GLN A 68 10.17 -11.65 4.31
N TRP A 69 10.39 -11.82 3.01
CA TRP A 69 10.41 -10.75 2.04
C TRP A 69 9.61 -11.11 0.80
N SER A 70 8.65 -10.28 0.45
CA SER A 70 7.84 -10.43 -0.75
C SER A 70 7.87 -9.15 -1.60
N VAL A 71 7.66 -9.34 -2.89
CA VAL A 71 7.46 -8.26 -3.86
C VAL A 71 6.18 -8.56 -4.63
N GLY A 72 5.53 -7.53 -5.14
CA GLY A 72 4.29 -7.73 -5.88
C GLY A 72 3.82 -6.49 -6.61
N VAL A 73 2.70 -6.68 -7.28
CA VAL A 73 1.99 -5.64 -8.03
C VAL A 73 0.53 -5.59 -7.60
N THR A 74 -0.07 -4.41 -7.71
CA THR A 74 -1.51 -4.24 -7.54
C THR A 74 -2.11 -3.54 -8.74
N GLY A 75 -3.38 -3.85 -9.05
CA GLY A 75 -4.23 -2.99 -9.84
C GLY A 75 -5.14 -2.19 -8.91
N ARG A 76 -5.67 -1.08 -9.40
CA ARG A 76 -6.71 -0.32 -8.69
C ARG A 76 -7.78 0.12 -9.67
N TYR A 77 -9.00 -0.13 -9.30
CA TYR A 77 -10.18 0.50 -9.89
C TYR A 77 -11.01 1.12 -8.78
N SER A 78 -11.30 2.42 -8.89
CA SER A 78 -12.17 3.11 -7.95
C SER A 78 -13.27 3.85 -8.70
N TYR A 79 -14.51 3.62 -8.31
CA TYR A 79 -15.63 4.47 -8.65
C TYR A 79 -15.83 5.49 -7.55
N TYR A 80 -15.85 6.77 -7.91
CA TYR A 80 -16.05 7.88 -6.99
C TYR A 80 -17.24 8.73 -7.43
N SER A 81 -18.16 8.98 -6.50
CA SER A 81 -19.32 9.84 -6.70
C SER A 81 -19.53 10.73 -5.49
N HIS A 82 -19.64 12.02 -5.70
CA HIS A 82 -19.94 13.03 -4.68
C HIS A 82 -21.23 13.76 -5.05
N LYS A 83 -22.22 13.82 -4.14
CA LYS A 83 -23.55 14.40 -4.40
C LYS A 83 -23.50 15.92 -4.59
N GLY A 84 -22.58 16.60 -3.97
CA GLY A 84 -22.47 18.06 -4.02
C GLY A 84 -21.02 18.55 -4.03
N TYR A 85 -20.25 18.21 -5.08
CA TYR A 85 -18.88 18.68 -5.22
C TYR A 85 -18.86 20.14 -5.66
N PHE A 86 -17.97 20.93 -5.04
CA PHE A 86 -17.86 22.37 -5.30
C PHE A 86 -16.59 22.69 -6.08
N PHE A 87 -16.74 23.06 -7.34
CA PHE A 87 -15.64 23.51 -8.21
C PHE A 87 -15.67 25.05 -8.43
N GLY A 88 -15.83 25.84 -7.34
CA GLY A 88 -15.90 27.30 -7.45
C GLY A 88 -17.20 27.84 -8.00
N GLY A 89 -18.25 27.02 -8.09
CA GLY A 89 -19.60 27.36 -8.58
C GLY A 89 -20.69 26.67 -7.75
N PRO A 90 -21.94 26.62 -8.20
CA PRO A 90 -23.01 25.88 -7.53
C PRO A 90 -22.62 24.41 -7.33
N SER A 91 -22.99 23.86 -6.17
CA SER A 91 -22.74 22.45 -5.86
C SER A 91 -23.44 21.55 -6.89
N GLN A 92 -22.67 20.69 -7.56
CA GLN A 92 -23.17 19.76 -8.57
C GLN A 92 -22.73 18.34 -8.31
N PRO A 93 -23.51 17.32 -8.71
CA PRO A 93 -23.08 15.93 -8.61
C PRO A 93 -21.82 15.71 -9.47
N TYR A 94 -20.81 15.10 -8.86
CA TYR A 94 -19.56 14.77 -9.52
C TYR A 94 -19.33 13.26 -9.48
N ARG A 95 -18.99 12.68 -10.62
CA ARG A 95 -18.70 11.23 -10.74
C ARG A 95 -17.45 11.05 -11.58
N THR A 96 -16.58 10.14 -11.15
CA THR A 96 -15.38 9.80 -11.91
C THR A 96 -14.92 8.38 -11.61
N HIS A 97 -14.06 7.87 -12.49
CA HIS A 97 -13.39 6.58 -12.34
C HIS A 97 -11.89 6.81 -12.24
N ILE A 98 -11.28 6.18 -11.26
CA ILE A 98 -9.85 6.18 -11.04
C ILE A 98 -9.33 4.80 -11.41
N LEU A 99 -8.30 4.76 -12.24
CA LEU A 99 -7.56 3.56 -12.57
C LEU A 99 -6.15 3.71 -12.06
N GLY A 100 -5.53 2.62 -11.65
CA GLY A 100 -4.16 2.66 -11.18
C GLY A 100 -3.49 1.31 -11.16
N TYR A 101 -2.20 1.36 -10.96
CA TYR A 101 -1.36 0.20 -10.69
C TYR A 101 -0.24 0.59 -9.74
N SER A 102 0.27 -0.40 -9.03
CA SER A 102 1.42 -0.19 -8.17
C SER A 102 2.39 -1.37 -8.18
N ALA A 103 3.62 -1.09 -7.76
CA ALA A 103 4.60 -2.10 -7.41
C ALA A 103 4.97 -1.90 -5.93
N TYR A 104 5.06 -2.99 -5.19
CA TYR A 104 5.34 -2.92 -3.76
C TYR A 104 6.37 -3.95 -3.30
N THR A 105 6.95 -3.68 -2.15
CA THR A 105 7.77 -4.61 -1.39
C THR A 105 7.29 -4.67 0.05
N GLN A 106 7.36 -5.86 0.65
CA GLN A 106 6.96 -6.10 2.04
C GLN A 106 8.03 -6.93 2.74
N VAL A 107 8.39 -6.51 3.94
CA VAL A 107 9.32 -7.24 4.82
C VAL A 107 8.62 -7.56 6.12
N LEU A 108 8.72 -8.82 6.56
CA LEU A 108 8.18 -9.32 7.81
C LEU A 108 9.33 -9.58 8.81
N PRO A 109 9.77 -8.59 9.57
CA PRO A 109 10.84 -8.79 10.55
C PRO A 109 10.44 -9.78 11.65
N ILE A 110 9.15 -9.82 11.99
CA ILE A 110 8.56 -10.79 12.92
C ILE A 110 7.42 -11.47 12.17
N PRO A 111 7.65 -12.67 11.57
CA PRO A 111 6.63 -13.39 10.80
C PRO A 111 5.49 -13.94 11.65
N ASP A 112 5.80 -14.30 12.89
CA ASP A 112 4.84 -14.87 13.83
C ASP A 112 5.24 -14.54 15.27
N PHE A 113 4.36 -13.87 16.00
CA PHE A 113 4.60 -13.55 17.41
C PHE A 113 4.62 -14.78 18.33
N SER A 114 3.95 -15.87 17.94
CA SER A 114 3.96 -17.09 18.74
C SER A 114 5.35 -17.77 18.81
N GLU A 115 6.26 -17.41 17.88
CA GLU A 115 7.64 -17.93 17.87
C GLU A 115 8.59 -17.10 18.77
N VAL A 116 8.24 -15.83 19.05
CA VAL A 116 9.12 -14.89 19.78
C VAL A 116 8.56 -14.47 21.15
N THR A 117 7.29 -14.76 21.42
CA THR A 117 6.62 -14.42 22.67
C THR A 117 5.78 -15.59 23.19
N PRO A 118 5.52 -15.71 24.49
CA PRO A 118 4.61 -16.71 25.05
C PRO A 118 3.14 -16.47 24.66
N LEU A 119 2.86 -15.37 23.95
CA LEU A 119 1.53 -15.06 23.45
C LEU A 119 1.22 -15.95 22.25
N LYS A 120 0.11 -16.70 22.31
CA LYS A 120 -0.35 -17.57 21.21
C LYS A 120 -1.01 -16.78 20.08
N ILE A 121 -0.44 -15.63 19.72
CA ILE A 121 -0.94 -14.77 18.64
C ILE A 121 -0.27 -15.22 17.34
N LYS A 122 -1.06 -15.81 16.44
CA LYS A 122 -0.60 -16.24 15.10
C LYS A 122 -0.64 -15.04 14.15
N GLY A 123 0.47 -14.36 14.03
CA GLY A 123 0.62 -13.22 13.11
C GLY A 123 1.86 -12.44 13.42
N GLY A 124 2.22 -11.52 12.54
CA GLY A 124 3.47 -10.79 12.60
C GLY A 124 3.38 -9.34 12.18
N ILE A 125 4.47 -8.64 12.40
CA ILE A 125 4.63 -7.25 11.95
C ILE A 125 5.22 -7.26 10.55
N MET A 126 4.74 -6.34 9.70
CA MET A 126 5.26 -6.12 8.37
C MET A 126 5.54 -4.65 8.11
N PHE A 127 6.59 -4.39 7.36
CA PHE A 127 6.84 -3.11 6.70
C PHE A 127 6.45 -3.21 5.24
N HIS A 128 5.91 -2.12 4.70
CA HIS A 128 5.43 -2.03 3.33
C HIS A 128 5.92 -0.74 2.69
N ALA A 129 6.46 -0.86 1.49
CA ALA A 129 6.80 0.27 0.64
C ALA A 129 6.19 0.05 -0.75
N GLU A 130 5.54 1.07 -1.29
CA GLU A 130 4.77 0.97 -2.53
C GLU A 130 4.98 2.22 -3.39
N TYR A 131 5.20 2.02 -4.67
CA TYR A 131 5.11 3.05 -5.70
C TYR A 131 3.80 2.84 -6.46
N GLU A 132 2.93 3.83 -6.45
CA GLU A 132 1.60 3.78 -7.06
C GLU A 132 1.47 4.86 -8.15
N ARG A 133 0.87 4.50 -9.28
CA ARG A 133 0.45 5.45 -10.32
C ARG A 133 -1.05 5.39 -10.51
N LEU A 134 -1.70 6.53 -10.40
CA LEU A 134 -3.15 6.69 -10.55
C LEU A 134 -3.48 7.55 -11.75
N PHE A 135 -4.43 7.09 -12.55
CA PHE A 135 -5.03 7.82 -13.67
C PHE A 135 -6.40 8.33 -13.23
N LEU A 136 -6.46 9.60 -12.91
CA LEU A 136 -7.65 10.22 -12.28
C LEU A 136 -7.98 11.58 -12.93
N ASP A 137 -9.15 12.11 -12.61
CA ASP A 137 -9.58 13.43 -13.08
C ASP A 137 -8.66 14.51 -12.48
N ARG A 138 -8.13 15.38 -13.35
CA ARG A 138 -7.22 16.47 -12.95
C ARG A 138 -7.83 17.37 -11.89
N ARG A 139 -9.15 17.60 -11.93
CA ARG A 139 -9.87 18.41 -10.95
C ARG A 139 -9.83 17.85 -9.53
N MET A 140 -9.60 16.55 -9.35
CA MET A 140 -9.45 15.95 -8.01
C MET A 140 -8.14 16.34 -7.33
N VAL A 141 -7.10 16.63 -8.13
CA VAL A 141 -5.75 16.87 -7.62
C VAL A 141 -5.25 18.30 -7.82
N ASP A 142 -5.93 19.08 -8.65
CA ASP A 142 -5.60 20.49 -8.89
C ASP A 142 -6.86 21.36 -8.79
N PRO A 143 -7.10 22.00 -7.63
CA PRO A 143 -8.24 22.91 -7.47
C PRO A 143 -8.24 24.11 -8.40
N THR A 144 -7.10 24.44 -9.01
CA THR A 144 -6.99 25.55 -9.98
C THR A 144 -7.42 25.13 -11.38
N ALA A 145 -7.48 23.84 -11.65
CA ALA A 145 -7.86 23.26 -12.93
C ALA A 145 -9.39 23.18 -13.15
N ILE A 146 -10.17 24.06 -12.52
CA ILE A 146 -11.66 24.05 -12.52
C ILE A 146 -12.23 23.97 -13.94
N ASN A 147 -11.61 24.67 -14.88
CA ASN A 147 -12.04 24.72 -16.28
C ASN A 147 -11.32 23.70 -17.18
N GLN A 148 -10.43 22.86 -16.64
CA GLN A 148 -9.69 21.88 -17.41
C GLN A 148 -10.31 20.49 -17.22
N THR A 149 -11.08 20.07 -18.20
CA THR A 149 -11.58 18.69 -18.26
C THR A 149 -10.48 17.76 -18.76
N GLY A 150 -10.33 16.62 -18.12
CA GLY A 150 -9.37 15.59 -18.52
C GLY A 150 -8.78 14.82 -17.35
N LYS A 151 -8.16 13.70 -17.68
CA LYS A 151 -7.47 12.85 -16.70
C LYS A 151 -5.98 13.09 -16.73
N THR A 152 -5.32 12.86 -15.61
CA THR A 152 -3.87 12.98 -15.46
C THR A 152 -3.32 11.78 -14.68
N TRP A 153 -2.04 11.50 -14.87
CA TRP A 153 -1.31 10.53 -14.06
C TRP A 153 -0.75 11.23 -12.82
N VAL A 154 -0.92 10.59 -11.68
CA VAL A 154 -0.33 10.99 -10.40
C VAL A 154 0.52 9.86 -9.88
N GLU A 155 1.72 10.20 -9.42
CA GLU A 155 2.70 9.27 -8.87
C GLU A 155 2.79 9.46 -7.36
N LEU A 156 2.72 8.36 -6.63
CA LEU A 156 2.64 8.34 -5.19
C LEU A 156 3.65 7.35 -4.62
N TYR A 157 4.27 7.72 -3.52
CA TYR A 157 5.15 6.87 -2.74
C TYR A 157 4.50 6.65 -1.38
N LEU A 158 4.24 5.40 -1.06
CA LEU A 158 3.59 4.99 0.17
C LEU A 158 4.58 4.19 1.01
N LEU A 159 4.66 4.50 2.29
CA LEU A 159 5.42 3.74 3.27
C LEU A 159 4.50 3.37 4.43
N GLY A 160 4.64 2.17 4.97
CA GLY A 160 3.75 1.77 6.03
C GLY A 160 4.22 0.63 6.89
N VAL A 161 3.47 0.46 7.95
CA VAL A 161 3.59 -0.67 8.87
C VAL A 161 2.26 -1.40 8.93
N GLY A 162 2.30 -2.69 9.20
CA GLY A 162 1.09 -3.48 9.28
C GLY A 162 1.23 -4.71 10.14
N TYR A 163 0.09 -5.33 10.34
CA TYR A 163 -0.05 -6.62 10.98
C TYR A 163 -0.58 -7.63 9.98
N ARG A 164 0.11 -8.78 9.89
CA ARG A 164 -0.27 -9.91 9.06
C ARG A 164 -0.82 -11.02 9.92
N GLN A 165 -2.12 -11.27 9.87
CA GLN A 165 -2.79 -12.38 10.52
C GLN A 165 -2.83 -13.58 9.59
N ARG A 166 -2.24 -14.70 9.98
CA ARG A 166 -2.41 -15.98 9.26
C ARG A 166 -3.81 -16.55 9.51
N LEU A 167 -4.49 -16.91 8.42
CA LEU A 167 -5.80 -17.56 8.43
C LEU A 167 -5.65 -18.98 7.87
N GLY A 168 -5.04 -19.86 8.68
CA GLY A 168 -4.65 -21.21 8.25
C GLY A 168 -3.30 -21.23 7.52
N ASP A 169 -3.10 -22.24 6.65
CA ASP A 169 -1.78 -22.53 6.07
C ASP A 169 -1.43 -21.61 4.88
N ARG A 170 -2.42 -21.08 4.17
CA ARG A 170 -2.22 -20.39 2.89
C ARG A 170 -2.83 -19.01 2.83
N ALA A 171 -3.78 -18.71 3.67
CA ALA A 171 -4.48 -17.43 3.66
C ALA A 171 -3.92 -16.49 4.73
N ALA A 172 -3.96 -15.19 4.44
CA ALA A 172 -3.62 -14.17 5.41
C ALA A 172 -4.46 -12.91 5.20
N LEU A 173 -4.80 -12.28 6.32
CA LEU A 173 -5.35 -10.93 6.39
C LEU A 173 -4.22 -9.98 6.74
N ASN A 174 -4.05 -8.92 5.97
CA ASN A 174 -3.07 -7.88 6.22
C ASN A 174 -3.80 -6.58 6.54
N ILE A 175 -3.50 -5.98 7.68
CA ILE A 175 -4.02 -4.68 8.11
C ILE A 175 -2.83 -3.73 8.15
N MET A 176 -2.85 -2.67 7.35
CA MET A 176 -1.72 -1.78 7.15
C MET A 176 -2.14 -0.33 7.37
N MET A 177 -1.25 0.43 7.99
CA MET A 177 -1.30 1.87 8.07
C MET A 177 -0.23 2.43 7.13
N LEU A 178 -0.63 3.17 6.11
CA LEU A 178 0.21 3.67 5.04
C LEU A 178 0.26 5.19 5.08
N TRP A 179 1.47 5.73 5.02
CA TRP A 179 1.74 7.16 4.88
C TRP A 179 2.13 7.47 3.45
N GLU A 180 1.48 8.45 2.87
CA GLU A 180 1.91 9.03 1.62
C GLU A 180 3.08 9.99 1.87
N LEU A 181 4.18 9.76 1.16
CA LEU A 181 5.41 10.56 1.24
C LEU A 181 5.60 11.46 0.02
N SER A 182 4.65 11.44 -0.92
CA SER A 182 4.75 12.24 -2.13
C SER A 182 4.68 13.74 -1.79
N GLU A 183 5.56 14.53 -2.38
CA GLU A 183 5.54 16.00 -2.24
C GLU A 183 4.39 16.63 -3.08
N SER A 184 3.46 15.84 -3.57
CA SER A 184 2.31 16.32 -4.33
C SER A 184 1.46 17.23 -3.46
N LYS A 185 1.28 18.48 -3.90
CA LYS A 185 0.39 19.44 -3.23
C LYS A 185 -1.06 18.96 -3.19
N PHE A 186 -1.39 17.97 -3.99
CA PHE A 186 -2.74 17.47 -4.23
C PHE A 186 -2.75 15.95 -4.17
N SER A 187 -2.78 15.42 -2.95
CA SER A 187 -2.97 14.00 -2.75
C SER A 187 -4.42 13.60 -3.07
N PRO A 188 -4.65 12.50 -3.81
CA PRO A 188 -5.98 11.95 -3.98
C PRO A 188 -6.51 11.27 -2.71
N TYR A 189 -5.66 11.10 -1.70
CA TYR A 189 -6.03 10.48 -0.44
C TYR A 189 -6.49 11.52 0.58
N PRO A 190 -7.75 11.45 1.07
CA PRO A 190 -8.30 12.43 2.00
C PRO A 190 -7.69 12.33 3.41
N GLN A 191 -7.05 11.20 3.71
CA GLN A 191 -6.46 10.92 5.03
C GLN A 191 -5.03 10.41 4.87
N ASN A 192 -4.14 10.93 5.69
CA ASN A 192 -2.76 10.47 5.83
C ASN A 192 -2.41 10.40 7.33
N PRO A 193 -2.24 9.21 7.91
CA PRO A 193 -2.14 7.91 7.28
C PRO A 193 -3.49 7.31 6.86
N MET A 194 -3.46 6.43 5.84
CA MET A 194 -4.60 5.64 5.40
C MET A 194 -4.54 4.22 5.95
N LEU A 195 -5.71 3.67 6.28
CA LEU A 195 -5.85 2.26 6.66
C LEU A 195 -6.18 1.43 5.41
N ARG A 196 -5.40 0.37 5.17
CA ARG A 196 -5.66 -0.60 4.11
C ARG A 196 -5.76 -2.01 4.69
N VAL A 197 -6.82 -2.69 4.32
CA VAL A 197 -7.04 -4.10 4.69
C VAL A 197 -7.09 -4.92 3.42
N ASN A 198 -6.27 -5.94 3.31
CA ASN A 198 -6.29 -6.85 2.18
C ASN A 198 -6.22 -8.32 2.63
N PHE A 199 -6.73 -9.17 1.78
CA PHE A 199 -6.71 -10.61 1.94
C PHE A 199 -5.81 -11.23 0.87
N THR A 200 -4.98 -12.19 1.25
CA THR A 200 -4.06 -12.88 0.33
C THR A 200 -4.13 -14.38 0.50
N VAL A 201 -4.01 -15.11 -0.61
CA VAL A 201 -3.99 -16.58 -0.65
C VAL A 201 -2.77 -17.02 -1.45
N GLN A 202 -1.99 -17.92 -0.88
CA GLN A 202 -0.81 -18.52 -1.48
C GLN A 202 -1.23 -19.72 -2.33
N LEU A 203 -0.64 -19.87 -3.50
CA LEU A 203 -0.86 -21.05 -4.33
C LEU A 203 -0.29 -22.33 -3.68
N LYS A 204 -0.71 -23.47 -4.25
CA LYS A 204 -0.20 -24.78 -3.83
C LYS A 204 0.99 -25.17 -4.67
#